data_6d9f88e18b89ad0be72390e50d7e1227
#
_entry.id   6d9f88e18b89ad0be72390e50d7e1227
#
_cell.length_a   1.000
_cell.length_b   1.000
_cell.length_c   1.000
_cell.angle_alpha   90.00
_cell.angle_beta   90.00
_cell.angle_gamma   90.00
#
_symmetry.space_group_name_H-M   'P 1'
#
loop_
_entity.id
_entity.type
_entity.pdbx_description
1 polymer ?
#
loop_
_entity_poly.entity_id
_entity_poly.type
_entity_poly.pdbx_seq_one_letter_code
_entity_poly.pdbx_strand_id
1 'polypeptide(L)'
;MPASENEQRQIGAFFDRLDSLITLHQRKYDGCTLSPIFFRKVHTMQENITSESLFCDYYAQWVRTYKEGAIRDVTMGKYRLTQSWLSKLIPELRLADMDRTAYQQLINGYAQHHERQTTMDFHHQIKGAILDAVDEGLIPRDPTRKVIIKGKQPRIKKMKYLNQFELHAMLADLDLGDEASWDWLILLIAKTGLRFSEALGLTPDDFDFAHQTLSVNKTWDYKNGGGFVPTKNESSVRKVQLDWQLIMQMSGLLKDLPHDKPIFVHGKVYNSTANDVLAKHCRNVDVPVISVHGLRHTHASLLLFAGVSIASVSRRLGHASMTTTQETYLHVIRELENKDVDIVMRALSTLI
;
A
#
# COMPACT_ATOMS: atom_id res chain seq x y z
N MET A 1 1.28 -28.37 36.10
CA MET A 1 1.79 -29.76 36.02
C MET A 1 3.11 -29.71 35.26
N PRO A 2 4.19 -30.38 35.69
CA PRO A 2 5.42 -30.41 34.93
C PRO A 2 5.20 -31.17 33.62
N ALA A 3 5.86 -30.72 32.55
CA ALA A 3 5.80 -31.34 31.23
C ALA A 3 6.17 -32.83 31.28
N SER A 4 5.51 -33.67 30.51
CA SER A 4 5.77 -35.11 30.47
C SER A 4 7.18 -35.40 29.95
N GLU A 5 7.77 -36.54 30.34
CA GLU A 5 9.10 -36.95 29.87
C GLU A 5 9.24 -36.96 28.33
N ASN A 6 8.15 -37.20 27.64
CA ASN A 6 8.08 -37.21 26.17
C ASN A 6 8.13 -35.78 25.58
N GLU A 7 7.51 -34.80 26.24
CA GLU A 7 7.59 -33.38 25.87
C GLU A 7 8.98 -32.80 26.15
N GLN A 8 9.61 -33.20 27.26
CA GLN A 8 10.99 -32.78 27.57
C GLN A 8 11.99 -33.33 26.55
N ARG A 9 11.82 -34.59 26.09
CA ARG A 9 12.64 -35.17 25.01
C ARG A 9 12.43 -34.48 23.66
N GLN A 10 11.19 -34.10 23.32
CA GLN A 10 10.92 -33.36 22.09
C GLN A 10 11.48 -31.93 22.13
N ILE A 11 11.42 -31.27 23.26
CA ILE A 11 12.04 -29.95 23.47
C ILE A 11 13.57 -30.04 23.38
N GLY A 12 14.18 -31.05 23.99
CA GLY A 12 15.64 -31.32 23.88
C GLY A 12 16.08 -31.54 22.43
N ALA A 13 15.39 -32.40 21.69
CA ALA A 13 15.68 -32.68 20.28
C ALA A 13 15.48 -31.44 19.37
N PHE A 14 14.58 -30.53 19.74
CA PHE A 14 14.37 -29.25 19.04
C PHE A 14 15.57 -28.32 19.25
N PHE A 15 16.08 -28.18 20.48
CA PHE A 15 17.24 -27.35 20.77
C PHE A 15 18.52 -27.91 20.12
N ASP A 16 18.74 -29.23 20.13
CA ASP A 16 19.88 -29.87 19.45
C ASP A 16 19.85 -29.63 17.93
N ARG A 17 18.67 -29.61 17.30
CA ARG A 17 18.50 -29.23 15.90
C ARG A 17 18.76 -27.77 15.64
N LEU A 18 18.34 -26.88 16.55
CA LEU A 18 18.60 -25.44 16.45
C LEU A 18 20.11 -25.15 16.55
N ASP A 19 20.81 -25.74 17.49
CA ASP A 19 22.24 -25.61 17.65
C ASP A 19 23.05 -26.17 16.47
N SER A 20 22.57 -27.27 15.88
CA SER A 20 23.15 -27.83 14.65
C SER A 20 22.94 -26.87 13.46
N LEU A 21 21.79 -26.24 13.33
CA LEU A 21 21.50 -25.23 12.28
C LEU A 21 22.33 -23.97 12.48
N ILE A 22 22.48 -23.49 13.71
CA ILE A 22 23.33 -22.33 14.05
C ILE A 22 24.80 -22.62 13.71
N THR A 23 25.28 -23.80 14.07
CA THR A 23 26.68 -24.22 13.79
C THR A 23 26.90 -24.38 12.27
N LEU A 24 25.94 -24.92 11.52
CA LEU A 24 26.00 -25.01 10.05
C LEU A 24 25.96 -23.61 9.39
N HIS A 25 25.20 -22.70 9.97
CA HIS A 25 25.15 -21.30 9.49
C HIS A 25 26.47 -20.58 9.75
N GLN A 26 27.03 -20.71 10.94
CA GLN A 26 28.34 -20.16 11.29
C GLN A 26 29.45 -20.72 10.39
N ARG A 27 29.53 -22.05 10.17
CA ARG A 27 30.49 -22.67 9.24
C ARG A 27 30.37 -22.19 7.79
N LYS A 28 29.16 -21.78 7.36
CA LYS A 28 28.95 -21.25 6.03
C LYS A 28 29.49 -19.81 5.89
N TYR A 29 29.60 -19.07 6.97
CA TYR A 29 30.20 -17.73 7.02
C TYR A 29 31.71 -17.74 7.31
N ASP A 30 32.24 -18.73 8.05
CA ASP A 30 33.67 -18.87 8.33
C ASP A 30 34.50 -19.29 7.11
N GLY A 31 33.86 -19.78 6.04
CA GLY A 31 34.50 -20.11 4.76
C GLY A 31 34.61 -18.94 3.77
N CYS A 32 34.05 -17.79 4.08
CA CYS A 32 34.07 -16.60 3.21
C CYS A 32 35.12 -15.60 3.76
N THR A 33 36.42 -15.92 3.56
CA THR A 33 37.49 -14.93 3.75
C THR A 33 37.34 -13.84 2.69
N LEU A 34 36.53 -12.83 2.98
CA LEU A 34 36.55 -11.56 2.25
C LEU A 34 37.97 -10.99 2.38
N SER A 35 38.60 -10.73 1.23
CA SER A 35 40.01 -10.28 1.19
C SER A 35 40.14 -8.98 2.02
N PRO A 36 41.29 -8.74 2.66
CA PRO A 36 41.57 -7.51 3.41
C PRO A 36 41.36 -6.23 2.57
N ILE A 37 41.42 -6.34 1.26
CA ILE A 37 41.15 -5.25 0.31
C ILE A 37 39.66 -4.87 0.29
N PHE A 38 38.73 -5.82 0.47
CA PHE A 38 37.27 -5.54 0.51
C PHE A 38 36.91 -4.80 1.82
N PHE A 39 37.46 -5.22 2.96
CA PHE A 39 37.30 -4.51 4.23
C PHE A 39 37.90 -3.10 4.20
N ARG A 40 39.03 -2.91 3.51
CA ARG A 40 39.65 -1.59 3.35
C ARG A 40 38.85 -0.67 2.44
N LYS A 41 38.18 -1.22 1.41
CA LYS A 41 37.33 -0.45 0.46
C LYS A 41 35.98 -0.07 1.05
N VAL A 42 35.42 -0.89 1.96
CA VAL A 42 34.22 -0.57 2.73
C VAL A 42 34.52 0.45 3.84
N HIS A 43 35.68 0.38 4.49
CA HIS A 43 36.09 1.34 5.53
C HIS A 43 36.50 2.73 5.00
N THR A 44 36.87 2.86 3.72
CA THR A 44 37.24 4.17 3.11
C THR A 44 36.07 5.01 2.64
N MET A 45 34.81 4.58 2.81
CA MET A 45 33.60 5.36 2.51
C MET A 45 32.68 5.56 3.73
N GLN A 46 33.05 5.16 4.92
CA GLN A 46 32.38 5.57 6.15
C GLN A 46 33.07 6.84 6.66
N GLU A 47 32.55 8.00 6.28
CA GLU A 47 32.76 9.20 7.08
C GLU A 47 32.32 8.85 8.52
N ASN A 48 33.20 9.00 9.50
CA ASN A 48 32.88 8.76 10.90
C ASN A 48 31.82 9.79 11.32
N ILE A 49 30.56 9.36 11.33
CA ILE A 49 29.44 10.18 11.81
C ILE A 49 29.62 10.36 13.33
N THR A 50 29.59 11.60 13.74
CA THR A 50 29.65 12.00 15.16
C THR A 50 28.46 12.91 15.46
N SER A 51 28.22 13.25 16.71
CA SER A 51 27.19 14.22 17.10
C SER A 51 27.37 15.62 16.43
N GLU A 52 28.62 15.96 16.04
CA GLU A 52 28.93 17.20 15.31
C GLU A 52 28.62 17.13 13.81
N SER A 53 28.33 15.96 13.27
CA SER A 53 28.00 15.79 11.85
C SER A 53 26.64 16.41 11.52
N LEU A 54 26.45 16.82 10.26
CA LEU A 54 25.19 17.36 9.79
C LEU A 54 24.12 16.26 9.73
N PHE A 55 22.92 16.60 10.15
CA PHE A 55 21.78 15.65 10.09
C PHE A 55 21.48 15.20 8.65
N CYS A 56 21.65 16.08 7.66
CA CYS A 56 21.44 15.75 6.25
C CYS A 56 22.40 14.63 5.77
N ASP A 57 23.67 14.67 6.18
CA ASP A 57 24.67 13.68 5.79
C ASP A 57 24.42 12.35 6.48
N TYR A 58 24.10 12.37 7.79
CA TYR A 58 23.66 11.21 8.53
C TYR A 58 22.44 10.55 7.88
N TYR A 59 21.40 11.34 7.57
CA TYR A 59 20.17 10.81 6.95
C TYR A 59 20.46 10.18 5.58
N ALA A 60 21.31 10.79 4.77
CA ALA A 60 21.73 10.24 3.48
C ALA A 60 22.44 8.89 3.64
N GLN A 61 23.36 8.79 4.61
CA GLN A 61 24.06 7.56 4.93
C GLN A 61 23.10 6.50 5.48
N TRP A 62 22.22 6.87 6.40
CA TRP A 62 21.19 5.99 6.97
C TRP A 62 20.27 5.39 5.88
N VAL A 63 19.81 6.22 4.92
CA VAL A 63 19.00 5.75 3.79
C VAL A 63 19.77 4.75 2.94
N ARG A 64 21.03 5.03 2.62
CA ARG A 64 21.89 4.10 1.87
C ARG A 64 22.06 2.77 2.60
N THR A 65 22.34 2.81 3.90
CA THR A 65 22.62 1.63 4.70
C THR A 65 21.38 0.76 4.93
N TYR A 66 20.26 1.36 5.29
CA TYR A 66 19.09 0.62 5.78
C TYR A 66 17.92 0.53 4.78
N LYS A 67 17.89 1.34 3.71
CA LYS A 67 16.77 1.38 2.77
C LYS A 67 17.14 0.94 1.37
N GLU A 68 18.34 1.21 0.90
CA GLU A 68 18.77 0.83 -0.43
C GLU A 68 18.81 -0.68 -0.60
N GLY A 69 18.15 -1.21 -1.64
CA GLY A 69 18.01 -2.65 -1.86
C GLY A 69 16.99 -3.37 -0.94
N ALA A 70 16.57 -2.74 0.17
CA ALA A 70 15.59 -3.34 1.10
C ALA A 70 14.14 -2.94 0.82
N ILE A 71 13.94 -1.83 0.08
CA ILE A 71 12.60 -1.29 -0.21
C ILE A 71 12.41 -1.08 -1.72
N ARG A 72 11.15 -1.03 -2.16
CA ARG A 72 10.82 -0.79 -3.58
C ARG A 72 11.23 0.62 -4.02
N ASP A 73 11.61 0.79 -5.30
CA ASP A 73 12.03 2.06 -5.90
C ASP A 73 11.07 3.21 -5.68
N VAL A 74 9.75 2.94 -5.76
CA VAL A 74 8.70 3.95 -5.49
C VAL A 74 8.78 4.47 -4.05
N THR A 75 9.14 3.61 -3.10
CA THR A 75 9.34 3.99 -1.69
C THR A 75 10.68 4.71 -1.53
N MET A 76 11.74 4.24 -2.19
CA MET A 76 13.04 4.89 -2.22
C MET A 76 12.92 6.33 -2.76
N GLY A 77 12.11 6.56 -3.80
CA GLY A 77 11.82 7.89 -4.33
C GLY A 77 11.30 8.87 -3.28
N LYS A 78 10.47 8.39 -2.32
CA LYS A 78 9.99 9.22 -1.20
C LYS A 78 11.13 9.59 -0.24
N TYR A 79 12.02 8.67 0.09
CA TYR A 79 13.19 8.96 0.94
C TYR A 79 14.13 9.97 0.29
N ARG A 80 14.37 9.87 -1.03
CA ARG A 80 15.16 10.86 -1.79
C ARG A 80 14.50 12.25 -1.78
N LEU A 81 13.17 12.31 -1.91
CA LEU A 81 12.44 13.56 -1.81
C LEU A 81 12.55 14.17 -0.41
N THR A 82 12.42 13.33 0.63
CA THR A 82 12.62 13.76 2.04
C THR A 82 14.03 14.31 2.24
N GLN A 83 15.06 13.64 1.73
CA GLN A 83 16.45 14.13 1.78
C GLN A 83 16.60 15.51 1.12
N SER A 84 16.00 15.70 -0.06
CA SER A 84 16.01 17.01 -0.75
C SER A 84 15.35 18.13 0.08
N TRP A 85 14.26 17.80 0.82
CA TRP A 85 13.61 18.76 1.70
C TRP A 85 14.43 19.05 2.97
N LEU A 86 15.09 18.07 3.55
CA LEU A 86 16.00 18.24 4.69
C LEU A 86 17.12 19.21 4.32
N SER A 87 17.79 19.00 3.16
CA SER A 87 18.84 19.87 2.67
C SER A 87 18.39 21.31 2.41
N LYS A 88 17.10 21.55 2.17
CA LYS A 88 16.52 22.89 2.00
C LYS A 88 16.15 23.57 3.32
N LEU A 89 15.63 22.79 4.28
CA LEU A 89 15.05 23.34 5.51
C LEU A 89 16.06 23.45 6.64
N ILE A 90 17.02 22.54 6.71
CA ILE A 90 18.01 22.43 7.79
C ILE A 90 19.41 22.07 7.28
N PRO A 91 19.97 22.79 6.30
CA PRO A 91 21.25 22.41 5.66
C PRO A 91 22.42 22.31 6.63
N GLU A 92 22.39 23.09 7.72
CA GLU A 92 23.52 23.24 8.65
C GLU A 92 23.23 22.66 10.05
N LEU A 93 22.06 22.00 10.23
CA LEU A 93 21.70 21.48 11.55
C LEU A 93 22.53 20.23 11.88
N ARG A 94 23.26 20.27 13.01
CA ARG A 94 24.03 19.14 13.52
C ARG A 94 23.16 18.16 14.29
N LEU A 95 23.61 16.92 14.41
CA LEU A 95 22.92 15.90 15.21
C LEU A 95 22.80 16.30 16.69
N ALA A 96 23.85 16.89 17.28
CA ALA A 96 23.84 17.38 18.65
C ALA A 96 22.79 18.47 18.91
N ASP A 97 22.48 19.28 17.88
CA ASP A 97 21.57 20.42 17.98
C ASP A 97 20.11 20.03 17.65
N MET A 98 19.84 18.75 17.32
CA MET A 98 18.51 18.23 16.99
C MET A 98 17.69 18.04 18.27
N ASP A 99 17.22 19.13 18.84
CA ASP A 99 16.29 19.13 19.99
C ASP A 99 14.82 19.15 19.55
N ARG A 100 13.90 19.11 20.52
CA ARG A 100 12.45 19.18 20.26
C ARG A 100 12.03 20.43 19.51
N THR A 101 12.67 21.55 19.77
CA THR A 101 12.32 22.84 19.17
C THR A 101 12.78 22.85 17.71
N ALA A 102 14.02 22.46 17.44
CA ALA A 102 14.57 22.35 16.09
C ALA A 102 13.75 21.36 15.25
N TYR A 103 13.40 20.19 15.81
CA TYR A 103 12.56 19.22 15.12
C TYR A 103 11.16 19.75 14.82
N GLN A 104 10.50 20.43 15.77
CA GLN A 104 9.19 21.03 15.56
C GLN A 104 9.24 22.14 14.50
N GLN A 105 10.32 22.94 14.47
CA GLN A 105 10.54 23.97 13.45
C GLN A 105 10.72 23.37 12.05
N LEU A 106 11.47 22.27 11.93
CA LEU A 106 11.61 21.51 10.69
C LEU A 106 10.23 21.04 10.17
N ILE A 107 9.44 20.40 11.03
CA ILE A 107 8.09 19.93 10.67
C ILE A 107 7.18 21.11 10.30
N ASN A 108 7.22 22.21 11.03
CA ASN A 108 6.45 23.41 10.72
C ASN A 108 6.86 24.04 9.39
N GLY A 109 8.16 24.11 9.07
CA GLY A 109 8.68 24.59 7.79
C GLY A 109 8.17 23.76 6.61
N TYR A 110 8.20 22.45 6.73
CA TYR A 110 7.64 21.56 5.72
C TYR A 110 6.12 21.73 5.57
N ALA A 111 5.40 21.87 6.69
CA ALA A 111 3.95 22.04 6.75
C ALA A 111 3.43 23.31 6.06
N GLN A 112 4.26 24.35 5.91
CA GLN A 112 3.88 25.58 5.18
C GLN A 112 3.56 25.32 3.71
N HIS A 113 4.15 24.28 3.12
CA HIS A 113 4.00 23.96 1.71
C HIS A 113 3.12 22.72 1.43
N HIS A 114 2.83 21.91 2.46
CA HIS A 114 2.19 20.60 2.31
C HIS A 114 0.92 20.45 3.16
N GLU A 115 0.05 19.54 2.74
CA GLU A 115 -1.11 19.13 3.53
C GLU A 115 -0.67 18.31 4.76
N ARG A 116 -1.54 18.28 5.78
CA ARG A 116 -1.29 17.61 7.06
C ARG A 116 -0.86 16.14 6.87
N GLN A 117 -1.50 15.38 5.96
CA GLN A 117 -1.15 13.97 5.72
C GLN A 117 0.25 13.84 5.12
N THR A 118 0.61 14.67 4.15
CA THR A 118 1.94 14.68 3.54
C THR A 118 3.02 15.05 4.58
N THR A 119 2.70 15.97 5.50
CA THR A 119 3.59 16.33 6.61
C THR A 119 3.74 15.18 7.61
N MET A 120 2.69 14.41 7.86
CA MET A 120 2.74 13.21 8.68
C MET A 120 3.64 12.13 8.04
N ASP A 121 3.51 11.92 6.73
CA ASP A 121 4.36 10.97 5.99
C ASP A 121 5.84 11.39 6.05
N PHE A 122 6.14 12.68 5.91
CA PHE A 122 7.48 13.25 6.06
C PHE A 122 8.04 13.00 7.47
N HIS A 123 7.25 13.26 8.52
CA HIS A 123 7.61 12.94 9.91
C HIS A 123 7.97 11.46 10.07
N HIS A 124 7.14 10.54 9.56
CA HIS A 124 7.40 9.10 9.69
C HIS A 124 8.67 8.66 8.99
N GLN A 125 9.02 9.27 7.85
CA GLN A 125 10.24 8.93 7.11
C GLN A 125 11.52 9.39 7.82
N ILE A 126 11.45 10.50 8.54
CA ILE A 126 12.60 11.04 9.31
C ILE A 126 12.73 10.34 10.65
N LYS A 127 11.59 10.03 11.29
CA LYS A 127 11.55 9.51 12.64
C LYS A 127 12.41 8.26 12.83
N GLY A 128 12.42 7.34 11.85
CA GLY A 128 13.25 6.13 11.92
C GLY A 128 14.74 6.45 12.08
N ALA A 129 15.26 7.34 11.23
CA ALA A 129 16.66 7.75 11.29
C ALA A 129 16.99 8.49 12.61
N ILE A 130 16.06 9.30 13.12
CA ILE A 130 16.28 10.01 14.40
C ILE A 130 16.33 9.04 15.57
N LEU A 131 15.44 8.03 15.62
CA LEU A 131 15.43 7.05 16.69
C LEU A 131 16.72 6.22 16.70
N ASP A 132 17.21 5.79 15.52
CA ASP A 132 18.49 5.10 15.40
C ASP A 132 19.65 6.02 15.86
N ALA A 133 19.64 7.32 15.50
CA ALA A 133 20.65 8.27 15.98
C ALA A 133 20.60 8.50 17.51
N VAL A 134 19.42 8.41 18.12
CA VAL A 134 19.29 8.46 19.59
C VAL A 134 19.85 7.20 20.24
N ASP A 135 19.55 6.03 19.67
CA ASP A 135 20.04 4.74 20.17
C ASP A 135 21.58 4.64 20.01
N GLU A 136 22.16 5.25 18.97
CA GLU A 136 23.61 5.37 18.75
C GLU A 136 24.28 6.46 19.62
N GLY A 137 23.51 7.23 20.40
CA GLY A 137 24.02 8.31 21.25
C GLY A 137 24.44 9.58 20.50
N LEU A 138 24.12 9.71 19.21
CA LEU A 138 24.42 10.88 18.38
C LEU A 138 23.46 12.04 18.66
N ILE A 139 22.20 11.73 19.02
CA ILE A 139 21.19 12.69 19.48
C ILE A 139 20.91 12.39 20.95
N PRO A 140 21.02 13.36 21.87
CA PRO A 140 20.92 13.08 23.31
C PRO A 140 19.55 12.59 23.78
N ARG A 141 18.47 13.00 23.13
CA ARG A 141 17.07 12.66 23.48
C ARG A 141 16.19 12.65 22.26
N ASP A 142 15.21 11.75 22.22
CA ASP A 142 14.21 11.67 21.14
C ASP A 142 13.42 13.00 20.98
N PRO A 143 13.68 13.79 19.92
CA PRO A 143 13.02 15.06 19.66
C PRO A 143 11.63 14.86 19.04
N THR A 144 11.29 13.63 18.58
CA THR A 144 10.06 13.36 17.84
C THR A 144 8.84 13.15 18.72
N ARG A 145 9.05 13.03 20.07
CA ARG A 145 7.96 12.81 21.04
C ARG A 145 7.02 14.00 21.08
N LYS A 146 5.70 13.70 20.99
CA LYS A 146 4.62 14.70 21.07
C LYS A 146 4.75 15.83 20.03
N VAL A 147 5.31 15.53 18.85
CA VAL A 147 5.35 16.48 17.73
C VAL A 147 3.93 16.85 17.30
N ILE A 148 3.72 18.12 16.99
CA ILE A 148 2.45 18.65 16.50
C ILE A 148 2.51 18.71 14.97
N ILE A 149 1.72 17.88 14.31
CA ILE A 149 1.64 17.87 12.86
C ILE A 149 0.60 18.86 12.38
N LYS A 150 1.08 19.90 11.71
CA LYS A 150 0.29 20.90 11.01
C LYS A 150 0.31 20.62 9.51
N GLY A 151 -0.36 21.44 8.73
CA GLY A 151 -0.37 21.40 7.26
C GLY A 151 -1.47 22.26 6.68
N LYS A 152 -1.39 22.50 5.38
CA LYS A 152 -2.45 23.21 4.64
C LYS A 152 -3.74 22.39 4.68
N GLN A 153 -4.87 23.09 4.76
CA GLN A 153 -6.16 22.45 4.56
C GLN A 153 -6.28 21.99 3.10
N PRO A 154 -6.82 20.81 2.83
CA PRO A 154 -7.08 20.37 1.46
C PRO A 154 -8.03 21.38 0.78
N ARG A 155 -7.70 21.80 -0.44
CA ARG A 155 -8.47 22.81 -1.17
C ARG A 155 -9.91 22.39 -1.44
N ILE A 156 -10.15 21.09 -1.66
CA ILE A 156 -11.47 20.50 -1.92
C ILE A 156 -11.51 19.12 -1.30
N LYS A 157 -12.55 18.84 -0.53
CA LYS A 157 -12.84 17.48 -0.04
C LYS A 157 -13.46 16.70 -1.20
N LYS A 158 -12.63 15.99 -1.97
CA LYS A 158 -13.12 15.16 -3.08
C LYS A 158 -13.98 14.03 -2.55
N MET A 159 -15.14 13.79 -3.20
CA MET A 159 -15.90 12.56 -2.99
C MET A 159 -15.01 11.36 -3.28
N LYS A 160 -15.10 10.36 -2.43
CA LYS A 160 -14.24 9.17 -2.54
C LYS A 160 -14.94 7.97 -3.17
N TYR A 161 -16.27 7.96 -3.23
CA TYR A 161 -17.09 6.87 -3.74
C TYR A 161 -18.43 7.40 -4.26
N LEU A 162 -19.10 6.61 -5.08
CA LEU A 162 -20.45 6.85 -5.58
C LEU A 162 -21.45 6.00 -4.77
N ASN A 163 -22.69 6.45 -4.68
CA ASN A 163 -23.79 5.61 -4.22
C ASN A 163 -24.23 4.63 -5.33
N GLN A 164 -25.17 3.73 -5.02
CA GLN A 164 -25.61 2.71 -5.96
C GLN A 164 -26.24 3.30 -7.24
N PHE A 165 -27.04 4.34 -7.12
CA PHE A 165 -27.71 4.98 -8.26
C PHE A 165 -26.71 5.73 -9.15
N GLU A 166 -25.82 6.48 -8.54
CA GLU A 166 -24.73 7.20 -9.22
C GLU A 166 -23.80 6.23 -9.96
N LEU A 167 -23.43 5.11 -9.32
CA LEU A 167 -22.62 4.09 -9.98
C LEU A 167 -23.36 3.49 -11.17
N HIS A 168 -24.65 3.14 -11.01
CA HIS A 168 -25.45 2.58 -12.10
C HIS A 168 -25.55 3.53 -13.29
N ALA A 169 -25.83 4.81 -13.04
CA ALA A 169 -25.89 5.83 -14.08
C ALA A 169 -24.55 5.97 -14.83
N MET A 170 -23.43 6.02 -14.09
CA MET A 170 -22.10 6.12 -14.68
C MET A 170 -21.73 4.87 -15.50
N LEU A 171 -22.05 3.66 -15.02
CA LEU A 171 -21.78 2.42 -15.76
C LEU A 171 -22.65 2.30 -17.03
N ALA A 172 -23.84 2.87 -17.05
CA ALA A 172 -24.73 2.89 -18.22
C ALA A 172 -24.23 3.82 -19.34
N ASP A 173 -23.39 4.82 -19.02
CA ASP A 173 -22.77 5.75 -19.99
C ASP A 173 -21.47 5.21 -20.61
N LEU A 174 -20.97 4.03 -20.16
CA LEU A 174 -19.75 3.43 -20.71
C LEU A 174 -19.98 2.92 -22.13
N ASP A 175 -19.02 3.15 -23.02
CA ASP A 175 -18.99 2.60 -24.37
C ASP A 175 -18.20 1.28 -24.40
N LEU A 176 -18.93 0.18 -24.30
CA LEU A 176 -18.39 -1.17 -24.24
C LEU A 176 -18.36 -1.80 -25.65
N GLY A 177 -17.52 -1.27 -26.53
CA GLY A 177 -17.28 -1.83 -27.87
C GLY A 177 -16.47 -3.13 -27.85
N ASP A 178 -16.08 -3.59 -29.05
CA ASP A 178 -15.38 -4.88 -29.25
C ASP A 178 -13.91 -4.85 -28.85
N GLU A 179 -13.33 -3.67 -28.60
CA GLU A 179 -11.93 -3.52 -28.24
C GLU A 179 -11.76 -3.24 -26.74
N ALA A 180 -10.67 -3.77 -26.16
CA ALA A 180 -10.30 -3.56 -24.75
C ALA A 180 -9.94 -2.09 -24.49
N SER A 181 -10.90 -1.29 -24.08
CA SER A 181 -10.82 0.14 -23.82
C SER A 181 -10.69 0.48 -22.33
N TRP A 182 -10.53 1.77 -22.04
CA TRP A 182 -10.61 2.26 -20.65
C TRP A 182 -11.98 2.05 -20.02
N ASP A 183 -13.04 2.04 -20.79
CA ASP A 183 -14.41 1.81 -20.32
C ASP A 183 -14.58 0.39 -19.80
N TRP A 184 -14.01 -0.59 -20.49
CA TRP A 184 -13.91 -1.98 -20.01
C TRP A 184 -13.11 -2.10 -18.72
N LEU A 185 -11.98 -1.39 -18.60
CA LEU A 185 -11.19 -1.36 -17.37
C LEU A 185 -12.00 -0.74 -16.21
N ILE A 186 -12.73 0.35 -16.46
CA ILE A 186 -13.57 1.02 -15.47
C ILE A 186 -14.69 0.08 -15.00
N LEU A 187 -15.40 -0.58 -15.93
CA LEU A 187 -16.40 -1.60 -15.61
C LEU A 187 -15.83 -2.71 -14.74
N LEU A 188 -14.69 -3.28 -15.15
CA LEU A 188 -14.03 -4.36 -14.42
C LEU A 188 -13.64 -3.95 -13.00
N ILE A 189 -13.03 -2.78 -12.82
CA ILE A 189 -12.66 -2.28 -11.49
C ILE A 189 -13.90 -2.03 -10.63
N ALA A 190 -14.95 -1.45 -11.19
CA ALA A 190 -16.22 -1.20 -10.49
C ALA A 190 -16.87 -2.51 -9.99
N LYS A 191 -16.85 -3.56 -10.81
CA LYS A 191 -17.45 -4.88 -10.52
C LYS A 191 -16.59 -5.77 -9.61
N THR A 192 -15.28 -5.56 -9.57
CA THR A 192 -14.33 -6.45 -8.86
C THR A 192 -13.64 -5.81 -7.67
N GLY A 193 -13.54 -4.49 -7.63
CA GLY A 193 -12.78 -3.74 -6.64
C GLY A 193 -11.25 -3.87 -6.77
N LEU A 194 -10.73 -4.25 -7.94
CA LEU A 194 -9.30 -4.35 -8.21
C LEU A 194 -8.58 -3.01 -8.03
N ARG A 195 -7.29 -3.08 -7.68
CA ARG A 195 -6.41 -1.91 -7.78
C ARG A 195 -6.11 -1.64 -9.27
N PHE A 196 -5.89 -0.39 -9.63
CA PHE A 196 -5.56 0.00 -11.01
C PHE A 196 -4.41 -0.82 -11.61
N SER A 197 -3.31 -0.98 -10.86
CA SER A 197 -2.16 -1.78 -11.31
C SER A 197 -2.45 -3.29 -11.39
N GLU A 198 -3.36 -3.83 -10.57
CA GLU A 198 -3.84 -5.22 -10.66
C GLU A 198 -4.65 -5.41 -11.94
N ALA A 199 -5.58 -4.51 -12.21
CA ALA A 199 -6.41 -4.56 -13.42
C ALA A 199 -5.59 -4.42 -14.71
N LEU A 200 -4.56 -3.57 -14.73
CA LEU A 200 -3.62 -3.47 -15.85
C LEU A 200 -2.76 -4.72 -16.05
N GLY A 201 -2.48 -5.47 -14.98
CA GLY A 201 -1.68 -6.70 -15.04
C GLY A 201 -2.47 -7.95 -15.43
N LEU A 202 -3.76 -7.83 -15.73
CA LEU A 202 -4.58 -8.98 -16.14
C LEU A 202 -4.29 -9.41 -17.57
N THR A 203 -4.27 -10.71 -17.75
CA THR A 203 -4.20 -11.40 -19.05
C THR A 203 -5.46 -12.26 -19.21
N PRO A 204 -5.84 -12.70 -20.44
CA PRO A 204 -6.96 -13.61 -20.62
C PRO A 204 -6.87 -14.88 -19.77
N ASP A 205 -5.67 -15.42 -19.53
CA ASP A 205 -5.44 -16.62 -18.69
C ASP A 205 -5.78 -16.44 -17.20
N ASP A 206 -5.94 -15.21 -16.74
CA ASP A 206 -6.37 -14.95 -15.36
C ASP A 206 -7.87 -15.19 -15.14
N PHE A 207 -8.67 -15.36 -16.23
CA PHE A 207 -10.10 -15.57 -16.19
C PHE A 207 -10.45 -17.07 -16.28
N ASP A 208 -11.03 -17.62 -15.25
CA ASP A 208 -11.63 -18.95 -15.24
C ASP A 208 -13.13 -18.81 -15.48
N PHE A 209 -13.53 -18.91 -16.73
CA PHE A 209 -14.93 -18.76 -17.14
C PHE A 209 -15.83 -19.88 -16.61
N ALA A 210 -15.31 -21.10 -16.49
CA ALA A 210 -16.06 -22.25 -16.00
C ALA A 210 -16.43 -22.11 -14.52
N HIS A 211 -15.51 -21.59 -13.69
CA HIS A 211 -15.75 -21.35 -12.27
C HIS A 211 -16.13 -19.91 -11.95
N GLN A 212 -16.28 -19.05 -12.94
CA GLN A 212 -16.59 -17.63 -12.78
C GLN A 212 -15.63 -16.91 -11.83
N THR A 213 -14.34 -17.17 -11.95
CA THR A 213 -13.33 -16.57 -11.08
C THR A 213 -12.26 -15.83 -11.87
N LEU A 214 -11.73 -14.76 -11.25
CA LEU A 214 -10.61 -13.98 -11.72
C LEU A 214 -9.44 -14.15 -10.75
N SER A 215 -8.30 -14.59 -11.25
CA SER A 215 -7.06 -14.75 -10.49
C SER A 215 -6.27 -13.44 -10.47
N VAL A 216 -5.96 -12.95 -9.28
CA VAL A 216 -5.12 -11.75 -9.07
C VAL A 216 -3.82 -12.20 -8.44
N ASN A 217 -2.75 -12.30 -9.21
CA ASN A 217 -1.44 -12.82 -8.79
C ASN A 217 -0.26 -11.94 -9.19
N LYS A 218 -0.49 -10.95 -10.05
CA LYS A 218 0.49 -10.02 -10.59
C LYS A 218 -0.07 -8.62 -10.75
N THR A 219 0.80 -7.65 -11.01
CA THR A 219 0.43 -6.26 -11.31
C THR A 219 1.29 -5.74 -12.46
N TRP A 220 0.85 -4.65 -13.09
CA TRP A 220 1.62 -3.96 -14.11
C TRP A 220 2.36 -2.75 -13.54
N ASP A 221 3.68 -2.66 -13.77
CA ASP A 221 4.47 -1.50 -13.33
C ASP A 221 4.40 -0.34 -14.32
N TYR A 222 3.25 0.31 -14.37
CA TYR A 222 3.02 1.44 -15.28
C TYR A 222 3.84 2.71 -14.96
N LYS A 223 4.51 2.76 -13.79
CA LYS A 223 5.30 3.92 -13.34
C LYS A 223 6.76 3.87 -13.79
N ASN A 224 7.35 2.67 -13.85
CA ASN A 224 8.78 2.48 -14.06
C ASN A 224 9.09 1.74 -15.38
N GLY A 225 8.32 2.02 -16.44
CA GLY A 225 8.62 1.50 -17.78
C GLY A 225 7.79 0.30 -18.23
N GLY A 226 6.86 -0.18 -17.38
CA GLY A 226 6.00 -1.32 -17.72
C GLY A 226 6.57 -2.66 -17.27
N GLY A 227 5.82 -3.73 -17.57
CA GLY A 227 6.18 -5.10 -17.20
C GLY A 227 5.36 -5.66 -16.05
N PHE A 228 5.27 -7.00 -16.01
CA PHE A 228 4.64 -7.72 -14.92
C PHE A 228 5.54 -7.72 -13.69
N VAL A 229 4.96 -7.38 -12.55
CA VAL A 229 5.64 -7.42 -11.25
C VAL A 229 4.76 -8.11 -10.21
N PRO A 230 5.33 -8.70 -9.15
CA PRO A 230 4.55 -9.30 -8.09
C PRO A 230 3.58 -8.31 -7.44
N THR A 231 2.51 -8.81 -6.87
CA THR A 231 1.57 -8.02 -6.06
C THR A 231 2.28 -7.37 -4.87
N LYS A 232 1.67 -6.34 -4.29
CA LYS A 232 2.28 -5.56 -3.19
C LYS A 232 2.56 -6.43 -1.94
N ASN A 233 1.63 -7.33 -1.60
CA ASN A 233 1.67 -8.20 -0.44
C ASN A 233 1.11 -9.56 -0.83
N GLU A 234 1.42 -10.61 -0.08
CA GLU A 234 0.84 -11.97 -0.25
C GLU A 234 -0.68 -11.96 -0.21
N SER A 235 -1.29 -11.19 0.71
CA SER A 235 -2.74 -11.03 0.81
C SER A 235 -3.40 -10.43 -0.43
N SER A 236 -2.62 -9.82 -1.32
CA SER A 236 -3.11 -9.32 -2.61
C SER A 236 -3.30 -10.44 -3.64
N VAL A 237 -2.62 -11.60 -3.47
CA VAL A 237 -2.84 -12.80 -4.29
C VAL A 237 -4.17 -13.42 -3.87
N ARG A 238 -5.12 -13.47 -4.77
CA ARG A 238 -6.48 -13.93 -4.47
C ARG A 238 -7.26 -14.30 -5.72
N LYS A 239 -8.34 -15.07 -5.54
CA LYS A 239 -9.38 -15.26 -6.55
C LYS A 239 -10.59 -14.39 -6.20
N VAL A 240 -11.14 -13.73 -7.21
CA VAL A 240 -12.32 -12.86 -7.09
C VAL A 240 -13.46 -13.51 -7.86
N GLN A 241 -14.57 -13.83 -7.18
CA GLN A 241 -15.78 -14.33 -7.83
C GLN A 241 -16.39 -13.21 -8.68
N LEU A 242 -16.72 -13.52 -9.94
CA LEU A 242 -17.35 -12.63 -10.91
C LEU A 242 -18.85 -12.97 -11.04
N ASP A 243 -19.65 -11.94 -11.32
CA ASP A 243 -21.04 -12.19 -11.70
C ASP A 243 -21.12 -12.70 -13.14
N TRP A 244 -22.20 -13.47 -13.44
CA TRP A 244 -22.38 -14.11 -14.74
C TRP A 244 -22.43 -13.13 -15.91
N GLN A 245 -22.97 -11.93 -15.70
CA GLN A 245 -23.07 -10.91 -16.74
C GLN A 245 -21.69 -10.41 -17.15
N LEU A 246 -20.83 -10.10 -16.16
CA LEU A 246 -19.44 -9.70 -16.44
C LEU A 246 -18.67 -10.84 -17.12
N ILE A 247 -18.87 -12.09 -16.71
CA ILE A 247 -18.26 -13.28 -17.33
C ILE A 247 -18.63 -13.37 -18.82
N MET A 248 -19.90 -13.24 -19.17
CA MET A 248 -20.34 -13.28 -20.56
C MET A 248 -19.75 -12.14 -21.41
N GLN A 249 -19.75 -10.92 -20.86
CA GLN A 249 -19.17 -9.77 -21.52
C GLN A 249 -17.65 -9.92 -21.73
N MET A 250 -16.93 -10.32 -20.68
CA MET A 250 -15.48 -10.54 -20.77
C MET A 250 -15.11 -11.72 -21.69
N SER A 251 -15.92 -12.79 -21.73
CA SER A 251 -15.70 -13.93 -22.64
C SER A 251 -15.73 -13.49 -24.11
N GLY A 252 -16.64 -12.58 -24.47
CA GLY A 252 -16.68 -11.99 -25.82
C GLY A 252 -15.45 -11.15 -26.12
N LEU A 253 -15.12 -10.22 -25.21
CA LEU A 253 -13.99 -9.31 -25.36
C LEU A 253 -12.62 -10.03 -25.46
N LEU A 254 -12.42 -11.11 -24.70
CA LEU A 254 -11.12 -11.77 -24.56
C LEU A 254 -10.86 -12.86 -25.61
N LYS A 255 -11.86 -13.23 -26.41
CA LYS A 255 -11.83 -14.37 -27.32
C LYS A 255 -10.61 -14.40 -28.24
N ASP A 256 -10.26 -13.24 -28.81
CA ASP A 256 -9.22 -13.11 -29.83
C ASP A 256 -7.96 -12.40 -29.31
N LEU A 257 -7.84 -12.17 -27.99
CA LEU A 257 -6.70 -11.49 -27.39
C LEU A 257 -5.55 -12.47 -27.09
N PRO A 258 -4.29 -12.02 -27.18
CA PRO A 258 -3.12 -12.81 -26.82
C PRO A 258 -3.17 -13.19 -25.33
N HIS A 259 -3.00 -14.48 -25.02
CA HIS A 259 -3.11 -15.02 -23.67
C HIS A 259 -2.04 -14.52 -22.69
N ASP A 260 -0.84 -14.25 -23.19
CA ASP A 260 0.35 -13.86 -22.42
C ASP A 260 0.52 -12.33 -22.26
N LYS A 261 -0.32 -11.52 -22.90
CA LYS A 261 -0.23 -10.07 -22.87
C LYS A 261 -1.28 -9.43 -21.96
N PRO A 262 -0.98 -8.26 -21.39
CA PRO A 262 -1.96 -7.53 -20.60
C PRO A 262 -3.10 -7.03 -21.49
N ILE A 263 -4.33 -7.17 -21.01
CA ILE A 263 -5.56 -6.86 -21.76
C ILE A 263 -5.66 -5.35 -22.07
N PHE A 264 -5.34 -4.49 -21.10
CA PHE A 264 -5.61 -3.04 -21.15
C PHE A 264 -4.36 -2.18 -21.37
N VAL A 265 -3.23 -2.77 -21.79
CA VAL A 265 -1.98 -2.04 -21.97
C VAL A 265 -1.60 -2.00 -23.44
N HIS A 266 -1.87 -0.88 -24.09
CA HIS A 266 -1.54 -0.60 -25.49
C HIS A 266 -0.47 0.50 -25.59
N GLY A 267 0.73 0.27 -25.02
CA GLY A 267 1.81 1.25 -24.94
C GLY A 267 1.99 1.87 -23.56
N LYS A 268 2.43 3.13 -23.49
CA LYS A 268 2.68 3.80 -22.21
C LYS A 268 1.38 4.22 -21.54
N VAL A 269 1.16 3.74 -20.32
CA VAL A 269 -0.08 3.94 -19.54
C VAL A 269 0.13 4.97 -18.46
N TYR A 270 -0.83 5.89 -18.33
CA TYR A 270 -0.89 6.87 -17.23
C TYR A 270 -2.20 6.72 -16.47
N ASN A 271 -2.14 6.75 -15.16
CA ASN A 271 -3.34 6.73 -14.32
C ASN A 271 -4.25 7.95 -14.54
N SER A 272 -3.67 9.11 -14.94
CA SER A 272 -4.42 10.31 -15.30
C SER A 272 -5.40 10.04 -16.45
N THR A 273 -4.96 9.34 -17.51
CA THR A 273 -5.82 9.05 -18.67
C THR A 273 -7.08 8.28 -18.27
N ALA A 274 -6.95 7.23 -17.47
CA ALA A 274 -8.11 6.48 -16.98
C ALA A 274 -9.02 7.34 -16.08
N ASN A 275 -8.42 8.23 -15.26
CA ASN A 275 -9.19 9.17 -14.46
C ASN A 275 -9.92 10.23 -15.30
N ASP A 276 -9.32 10.68 -16.41
CA ASP A 276 -9.94 11.67 -17.29
C ASP A 276 -11.13 11.05 -18.03
N VAL A 277 -11.02 9.79 -18.48
CA VAL A 277 -12.13 9.02 -19.07
C VAL A 277 -13.27 8.86 -18.05
N LEU A 278 -12.96 8.36 -16.85
CA LEU A 278 -13.96 8.21 -15.78
C LEU A 278 -14.63 9.55 -15.44
N ALA A 279 -13.85 10.63 -15.35
CA ALA A 279 -14.39 11.96 -15.07
C ALA A 279 -15.31 12.48 -16.17
N LYS A 280 -15.08 12.13 -17.43
CA LYS A 280 -15.97 12.42 -18.55
C LYS A 280 -17.33 11.74 -18.34
N HIS A 281 -17.36 10.42 -18.08
CA HIS A 281 -18.58 9.68 -17.82
C HIS A 281 -19.35 10.22 -16.59
N CYS A 282 -18.65 10.50 -15.49
CA CYS A 282 -19.29 11.10 -14.31
C CYS A 282 -19.97 12.43 -14.65
N ARG A 283 -19.34 13.31 -15.45
CA ARG A 283 -19.93 14.59 -15.86
C ARG A 283 -21.10 14.42 -16.82
N ASN A 284 -21.03 13.47 -17.75
CA ASN A 284 -22.10 13.21 -18.71
C ASN A 284 -23.44 12.90 -18.02
N VAL A 285 -23.38 12.21 -16.89
CA VAL A 285 -24.58 11.76 -16.14
C VAL A 285 -24.78 12.54 -14.83
N ASP A 286 -24.09 13.67 -14.67
CA ASP A 286 -24.20 14.59 -13.53
C ASP A 286 -24.04 13.91 -12.16
N VAL A 287 -23.03 13.02 -12.05
CA VAL A 287 -22.65 12.39 -10.78
C VAL A 287 -21.30 12.92 -10.29
N PRO A 288 -20.99 12.80 -8.98
CA PRO A 288 -19.72 13.25 -8.44
C PRO A 288 -18.52 12.62 -9.14
N VAL A 289 -17.55 13.45 -9.52
CA VAL A 289 -16.31 12.96 -10.15
C VAL A 289 -15.43 12.30 -9.10
N ILE A 290 -15.19 11.01 -9.27
CA ILE A 290 -14.30 10.21 -8.44
C ILE A 290 -13.04 9.78 -9.23
N SER A 291 -12.06 9.24 -8.55
CA SER A 291 -10.90 8.60 -9.20
C SER A 291 -11.18 7.12 -9.50
N VAL A 292 -10.38 6.52 -10.39
CA VAL A 292 -10.42 5.06 -10.62
C VAL A 292 -10.22 4.26 -9.31
N HIS A 293 -9.40 4.77 -8.38
CA HIS A 293 -9.32 4.19 -7.04
C HIS A 293 -10.61 4.37 -6.23
N GLY A 294 -11.37 5.42 -6.50
CA GLY A 294 -12.71 5.65 -5.93
C GLY A 294 -13.72 4.57 -6.32
N LEU A 295 -13.61 3.96 -7.51
CA LEU A 295 -14.43 2.81 -7.90
C LEU A 295 -14.25 1.61 -6.96
N ARG A 296 -13.02 1.36 -6.53
CA ARG A 296 -12.75 0.33 -5.52
C ARG A 296 -13.38 0.66 -4.16
N HIS A 297 -13.38 1.93 -3.77
CA HIS A 297 -14.12 2.38 -2.58
C HIS A 297 -15.62 2.21 -2.74
N THR A 298 -16.15 2.57 -3.91
CA THR A 298 -17.56 2.36 -4.26
C THR A 298 -17.95 0.88 -4.15
N HIS A 299 -17.16 -0.01 -4.77
CA HIS A 299 -17.37 -1.47 -4.71
C HIS A 299 -17.44 -1.98 -3.26
N ALA A 300 -16.49 -1.59 -2.43
CA ALA A 300 -16.46 -2.01 -1.03
C ALA A 300 -17.64 -1.46 -0.22
N SER A 301 -17.98 -0.18 -0.40
CA SER A 301 -19.12 0.44 0.26
C SER A 301 -20.43 -0.26 -0.10
N LEU A 302 -20.66 -0.55 -1.38
CA LEU A 302 -21.86 -1.25 -1.84
C LEU A 302 -21.97 -2.67 -1.25
N LEU A 303 -20.88 -3.42 -1.18
CA LEU A 303 -20.88 -4.76 -0.55
C LEU A 303 -21.19 -4.68 0.95
N LEU A 304 -20.64 -3.71 1.66
CA LEU A 304 -20.95 -3.49 3.07
C LEU A 304 -22.42 -3.10 3.25
N PHE A 305 -22.96 -2.18 2.44
CA PHE A 305 -24.37 -1.82 2.47
C PHE A 305 -25.31 -2.99 2.16
N ALA A 306 -24.86 -3.92 1.32
CA ALA A 306 -25.57 -5.17 1.04
C ALA A 306 -25.46 -6.22 2.17
N GLY A 307 -24.80 -5.91 3.29
CA GLY A 307 -24.64 -6.80 4.45
C GLY A 307 -23.50 -7.81 4.33
N VAL A 308 -22.61 -7.68 3.34
CA VAL A 308 -21.41 -8.55 3.24
C VAL A 308 -20.45 -8.23 4.40
N SER A 309 -20.00 -9.26 5.11
CA SER A 309 -19.11 -9.08 6.26
C SER A 309 -17.82 -8.35 5.91
N ILE A 310 -17.29 -7.54 6.83
CA ILE A 310 -16.02 -6.81 6.70
C ILE A 310 -14.87 -7.76 6.33
N ALA A 311 -14.86 -8.97 6.92
CA ALA A 311 -13.85 -9.99 6.63
C ALA A 311 -13.90 -10.45 5.17
N SER A 312 -15.09 -10.64 4.61
CA SER A 312 -15.28 -11.05 3.21
C SER A 312 -14.90 -9.92 2.26
N VAL A 313 -15.29 -8.67 2.56
CA VAL A 313 -14.89 -7.49 1.78
C VAL A 313 -13.37 -7.31 1.82
N SER A 314 -12.75 -7.43 2.99
CA SER A 314 -11.29 -7.31 3.15
C SER A 314 -10.53 -8.35 2.30
N ARG A 315 -10.95 -9.62 2.33
CA ARG A 315 -10.37 -10.70 1.50
C ARG A 315 -10.56 -10.42 0.02
N ARG A 316 -11.78 -10.04 -0.40
CA ARG A 316 -12.07 -9.71 -1.81
C ARG A 316 -11.21 -8.57 -2.34
N LEU A 317 -10.97 -7.55 -1.52
CA LEU A 317 -10.10 -6.44 -1.86
C LEU A 317 -8.60 -6.79 -1.78
N GLY A 318 -8.19 -7.81 -1.05
CA GLY A 318 -6.79 -8.14 -0.79
C GLY A 318 -6.11 -7.09 0.11
N HIS A 319 -6.75 -6.75 1.23
CA HIS A 319 -6.15 -5.97 2.28
C HIS A 319 -5.33 -6.88 3.20
N ALA A 320 -4.16 -6.41 3.64
CA ALA A 320 -3.29 -7.18 4.55
C ALA A 320 -3.91 -7.35 5.95
N SER A 321 -4.82 -6.43 6.34
CA SER A 321 -5.51 -6.45 7.62
C SER A 321 -6.97 -6.02 7.46
N MET A 322 -7.87 -6.64 8.22
CA MET A 322 -9.26 -6.20 8.35
C MET A 322 -9.37 -4.79 8.90
N THR A 323 -8.45 -4.39 9.77
CA THR A 323 -8.36 -3.03 10.33
C THR A 323 -8.32 -1.98 9.23
N THR A 324 -7.56 -2.23 8.14
CA THR A 324 -7.52 -1.32 6.99
C THR A 324 -8.90 -1.11 6.36
N THR A 325 -9.69 -2.18 6.23
CA THR A 325 -11.06 -2.09 5.71
C THR A 325 -11.95 -1.36 6.71
N GLN A 326 -11.88 -1.71 7.97
CA GLN A 326 -12.67 -1.12 9.04
C GLN A 326 -12.44 0.39 9.15
N GLU A 327 -11.19 0.84 9.24
CA GLU A 327 -10.84 2.26 9.32
C GLU A 327 -11.24 3.04 8.06
N THR A 328 -11.07 2.45 6.88
CA THR A 328 -11.42 3.10 5.62
C THR A 328 -12.92 3.30 5.46
N TYR A 329 -13.73 2.33 5.91
CA TYR A 329 -15.19 2.32 5.73
C TYR A 329 -15.97 2.51 7.03
N LEU A 330 -15.33 3.06 8.07
CA LEU A 330 -15.94 3.29 9.39
C LEU A 330 -17.26 4.07 9.32
N HIS A 331 -17.37 5.02 8.39
CA HIS A 331 -18.59 5.81 8.18
C HIS A 331 -19.76 4.96 7.67
N VAL A 332 -19.49 4.03 6.74
CA VAL A 332 -20.51 3.08 6.22
C VAL A 332 -20.92 2.11 7.31
N ILE A 333 -19.96 1.63 8.10
CA ILE A 333 -20.21 0.70 9.21
C ILE A 333 -21.11 1.33 10.25
N ARG A 334 -20.89 2.61 10.62
CA ARG A 334 -21.73 3.35 11.56
C ARG A 334 -23.17 3.58 11.05
N GLU A 335 -23.34 3.80 9.73
CA GLU A 335 -24.66 3.89 9.13
C GLU A 335 -25.42 2.55 9.20
N LEU A 336 -24.71 1.42 9.06
CA LEU A 336 -25.25 0.07 9.21
C LEU A 336 -25.59 -0.25 10.66
N GLU A 337 -24.75 0.12 11.63
CA GLU A 337 -25.02 -0.09 13.06
C GLU A 337 -26.37 0.49 13.48
N ASN A 338 -26.78 1.65 12.93
CA ASN A 338 -28.08 2.21 13.20
C ASN A 338 -29.25 1.36 12.64
N LYS A 339 -29.02 0.65 11.51
CA LYS A 339 -30.02 -0.29 10.97
C LYS A 339 -30.03 -1.62 11.73
N ASP A 340 -28.87 -2.05 12.23
CA ASP A 340 -28.72 -3.29 12.97
C ASP A 340 -29.45 -3.22 14.31
N VAL A 341 -29.55 -2.04 14.95
CA VAL A 341 -30.34 -1.86 16.18
C VAL A 341 -31.79 -2.30 15.99
N ASP A 342 -32.43 -1.91 14.88
CA ASP A 342 -33.81 -2.32 14.56
C ASP A 342 -33.94 -3.83 14.33
N ILE A 343 -32.93 -4.42 13.69
CA ILE A 343 -32.87 -5.89 13.45
C ILE A 343 -32.70 -6.62 14.76
N VAL A 344 -31.81 -6.17 15.64
CA VAL A 344 -31.59 -6.74 16.98
C VAL A 344 -32.85 -6.65 17.83
N MET A 345 -33.51 -5.46 17.84
CA MET A 345 -34.75 -5.27 18.62
C MET A 345 -35.87 -6.17 18.12
N ARG A 346 -36.02 -6.37 16.80
CA ARG A 346 -36.97 -7.31 16.20
C ARG A 346 -36.63 -8.74 16.58
N ALA A 347 -35.36 -9.15 16.45
CA ALA A 347 -34.93 -10.52 16.82
C ALA A 347 -35.18 -10.82 18.30
N LEU A 348 -34.90 -9.85 19.17
CA LEU A 348 -35.15 -10.00 20.61
C LEU A 348 -36.65 -10.04 20.94
N SER A 349 -37.49 -9.26 20.26
CA SER A 349 -38.94 -9.24 20.48
C SER A 349 -39.66 -10.54 20.07
N THR A 350 -39.01 -11.40 19.28
CA THR A 350 -39.56 -12.71 18.89
C THR A 350 -39.18 -13.83 19.86
N LEU A 351 -38.40 -13.54 20.92
CA LEU A 351 -37.96 -14.53 21.93
C LEU A 351 -38.93 -14.66 23.10
N ILE A 352 -40.11 -14.01 23.10
CA ILE A 352 -41.14 -14.10 24.13
C ILE A 352 -42.34 -14.88 23.61
#